data_156aae10b305f77f0dded92e05fb5b4a
#
_entry.id   156aae10b305f77f0dded92e05fb5b4a
#
_cell.length_a   1.000
_cell.length_b   1.000
_cell.length_c   1.000
_cell.angle_alpha   90.00
_cell.angle_beta   90.00
_cell.angle_gamma   90.00
#
_symmetry.space_group_name_H-M   'P 1'
#
loop_
_entity.id
_entity.type
_entity.pdbx_description
1 polymer ?
#
loop_
_entity_poly.entity_id
_entity_poly.type
_entity_poly.pdbx_seq_one_letter_code
_entity_poly.pdbx_strand_id
1 'polypeptide(L)'
;KEKLTSWKLTTAQIAEVERTGVVKEKWDILADQSGVVIQKNVSLGDYVGTGSVLFTITDLSKLWLRLDVYETDLPFVSLGDNIQFTVAGRPSQTLQARVSFIDPLIDPNTRAASLRAEISNGGMVLKPEMFVTAKISAEKSAATTDLVVPRTAILWTGKRSVVYVKVPNAEVPSFE
;
A
#
# COMPACT_ATOMS: atom_id res chain seq x y z
N LYS A 1 35.53 -20.15 17.29
CA LYS A 1 35.09 -19.16 16.26
C LYS A 1 33.66 -19.42 15.83
N GLU A 2 33.32 -20.61 15.34
CA GLU A 2 31.97 -20.97 14.85
C GLU A 2 30.87 -20.80 15.90
N LYS A 3 31.11 -21.19 17.17
CA LYS A 3 30.14 -20.98 18.27
C LYS A 3 29.83 -19.50 18.54
N LEU A 4 30.81 -18.62 18.43
CA LEU A 4 30.65 -17.18 18.66
C LEU A 4 29.87 -16.54 17.50
N THR A 5 30.05 -17.03 16.28
CA THR A 5 29.28 -16.62 15.12
C THR A 5 27.83 -17.07 15.21
N SER A 6 27.57 -18.27 15.74
CA SER A 6 26.20 -18.78 15.97
C SER A 6 25.44 -17.98 17.02
N TRP A 7 26.14 -17.29 17.92
CA TRP A 7 25.55 -16.38 18.91
C TRP A 7 25.35 -14.96 18.37
N LYS A 8 25.53 -14.76 17.05
CA LYS A 8 25.38 -13.46 16.36
C LYS A 8 26.32 -12.36 16.90
N LEU A 9 27.46 -12.73 17.43
CA LEU A 9 28.52 -11.75 17.76
C LEU A 9 29.09 -11.15 16.49
N THR A 10 29.36 -9.87 16.52
CA THR A 10 29.99 -9.17 15.37
C THR A 10 31.46 -9.61 15.23
N THR A 11 32.00 -9.47 14.01
CA THR A 11 33.40 -9.77 13.72
C THR A 11 34.35 -9.00 14.63
N ALA A 12 34.00 -7.75 14.98
CA ALA A 12 34.79 -6.91 15.89
C ALA A 12 34.79 -7.47 17.32
N GLN A 13 33.64 -7.93 17.82
CA GLN A 13 33.52 -8.56 19.14
C GLN A 13 34.30 -9.88 19.20
N ILE A 14 34.25 -10.67 18.13
CA ILE A 14 35.02 -11.92 18.04
C ILE A 14 36.52 -11.63 18.06
N ALA A 15 36.99 -10.64 17.28
CA ALA A 15 38.38 -10.24 17.24
C ALA A 15 38.87 -9.70 18.59
N GLU A 16 38.03 -8.99 19.33
CA GLU A 16 38.35 -8.51 20.67
C GLU A 16 38.58 -9.66 21.65
N VAL A 17 37.72 -10.69 21.63
CA VAL A 17 37.89 -11.90 22.46
C VAL A 17 39.17 -12.64 22.09
N GLU A 18 39.46 -12.78 20.80
CA GLU A 18 40.68 -13.44 20.35
C GLU A 18 41.96 -12.69 20.80
N ARG A 19 41.89 -11.35 20.79
CA ARG A 19 43.02 -10.49 21.18
C ARG A 19 43.23 -10.48 22.70
N THR A 20 42.15 -10.45 23.49
CA THR A 20 42.24 -10.28 24.95
C THR A 20 42.30 -11.60 25.70
N GLY A 21 41.78 -12.68 25.11
CA GLY A 21 41.65 -13.99 25.78
C GLY A 21 40.68 -13.97 26.97
N VAL A 22 39.99 -12.83 27.20
CA VAL A 22 39.07 -12.66 28.34
C VAL A 22 37.65 -12.94 27.90
N VAL A 23 36.99 -13.85 28.62
CA VAL A 23 35.57 -14.11 28.43
C VAL A 23 34.77 -13.03 29.16
N LYS A 24 34.00 -12.23 28.41
CA LYS A 24 33.08 -11.24 29.00
C LYS A 24 31.84 -11.94 29.53
N GLU A 25 31.43 -11.60 30.74
CA GLU A 25 30.20 -12.13 31.36
C GLU A 25 28.92 -11.46 30.73
N LYS A 26 29.06 -10.29 30.15
CA LYS A 26 27.97 -9.54 29.55
C LYS A 26 28.31 -9.19 28.10
N TRP A 27 27.36 -9.41 27.22
CA TRP A 27 27.45 -9.16 25.80
C TRP A 27 26.34 -8.26 25.32
N ASP A 28 26.69 -7.29 24.50
CA ASP A 28 25.71 -6.45 23.80
C ASP A 28 25.25 -7.17 22.53
N ILE A 29 23.95 -7.40 22.43
CA ILE A 29 23.33 -7.90 21.20
C ILE A 29 22.95 -6.69 20.36
N LEU A 30 23.62 -6.54 19.21
CA LEU A 30 23.40 -5.41 18.31
C LEU A 30 22.29 -5.76 17.30
N ALA A 31 21.58 -4.72 16.87
CA ALA A 31 20.61 -4.86 15.78
C ALA A 31 21.33 -5.12 14.45
N ASP A 32 20.85 -6.11 13.70
CA ASP A 32 21.39 -6.47 12.38
C ASP A 32 21.00 -5.45 11.31
N GLN A 33 19.91 -4.70 11.52
CA GLN A 33 19.33 -3.77 10.56
C GLN A 33 18.91 -2.46 11.23
N SER A 34 18.98 -1.39 10.45
CA SER A 34 18.41 -0.09 10.84
C SER A 34 16.92 -0.08 10.62
N GLY A 35 16.18 0.57 11.52
CA GLY A 35 14.72 0.65 11.40
C GLY A 35 14.07 1.17 12.67
N VAL A 36 12.75 1.06 12.73
CA VAL A 36 11.93 1.41 13.89
C VAL A 36 11.58 0.14 14.66
N VAL A 37 11.78 0.17 15.96
CA VAL A 37 11.33 -0.92 16.84
C VAL A 37 9.80 -0.84 16.96
N ILE A 38 9.12 -1.81 16.37
CA ILE A 38 7.65 -1.88 16.40
C ILE A 38 7.13 -2.73 17.55
N GLN A 39 7.95 -3.66 18.04
CA GLN A 39 7.59 -4.52 19.16
C GLN A 39 8.80 -4.83 20.02
N LYS A 40 8.60 -4.78 21.33
CA LYS A 40 9.56 -5.20 22.36
C LYS A 40 8.96 -6.36 23.12
N ASN A 41 9.61 -7.53 23.08
CA ASN A 41 9.13 -8.78 23.71
C ASN A 41 9.98 -9.20 24.91
N VAL A 42 10.82 -8.32 25.44
CA VAL A 42 11.72 -8.62 26.54
C VAL A 42 11.75 -7.47 27.52
N SER A 43 11.82 -7.78 28.79
CA SER A 43 11.99 -6.83 29.90
C SER A 43 13.27 -7.10 30.65
N LEU A 44 13.72 -6.11 31.42
CA LEU A 44 14.91 -6.27 32.25
C LEU A 44 14.67 -7.36 33.30
N GLY A 45 15.55 -8.35 33.37
CA GLY A 45 15.44 -9.49 34.27
C GLY A 45 14.80 -10.72 33.64
N ASP A 46 14.25 -10.63 32.42
CA ASP A 46 13.69 -11.80 31.74
C ASP A 46 14.80 -12.80 31.36
N TYR A 47 14.48 -14.05 31.46
CA TYR A 47 15.31 -15.12 30.91
C TYR A 47 15.01 -15.28 29.41
N VAL A 48 16.05 -15.27 28.60
CA VAL A 48 15.94 -15.43 27.15
C VAL A 48 16.72 -16.66 26.70
N GLY A 49 16.09 -17.48 25.89
CA GLY A 49 16.73 -18.66 25.30
C GLY A 49 17.12 -18.43 23.85
N THR A 50 17.82 -19.40 23.28
CA THR A 50 18.14 -19.40 21.85
C THR A 50 16.85 -19.42 21.02
N GLY A 51 16.70 -18.48 20.08
CA GLY A 51 15.51 -18.35 19.26
C GLY A 51 14.42 -17.41 19.81
N SER A 52 14.60 -16.88 21.03
CA SER A 52 13.66 -15.87 21.56
C SER A 52 13.71 -14.59 20.74
N VAL A 53 12.51 -14.10 20.32
CA VAL A 53 12.37 -12.82 19.64
C VAL A 53 12.38 -11.70 20.68
N LEU A 54 13.44 -10.89 20.70
CA LEU A 54 13.60 -9.80 21.67
C LEU A 54 12.92 -8.52 21.20
N PHE A 55 13.19 -8.15 19.97
CA PHE A 55 12.66 -6.94 19.32
C PHE A 55 12.25 -7.26 17.89
N THR A 56 11.20 -6.60 17.41
CA THR A 56 10.86 -6.59 15.99
C THR A 56 11.19 -5.21 15.43
N ILE A 57 12.08 -5.16 14.45
CA ILE A 57 12.55 -3.95 13.81
C ILE A 57 12.06 -3.96 12.37
N THR A 58 11.48 -2.86 11.90
CA THR A 58 10.94 -2.73 10.55
C THR A 58 11.43 -1.44 9.91
N ASP A 59 11.82 -1.53 8.63
CA ASP A 59 12.08 -0.35 7.82
C ASP A 59 10.75 0.23 7.35
N LEU A 60 10.46 1.47 7.76
CA LEU A 60 9.26 2.22 7.40
C LEU A 60 9.50 3.25 6.30
N SER A 61 10.66 3.24 5.65
CA SER A 61 11.00 4.15 4.55
C SER A 61 10.16 3.92 3.30
N LYS A 62 9.65 2.69 3.15
CA LYS A 62 8.73 2.27 2.10
C LYS A 62 7.53 1.59 2.73
N LEU A 63 6.35 1.93 2.24
CA LEU A 63 5.09 1.33 2.66
C LEU A 63 4.32 0.82 1.45
N TRP A 64 3.46 -0.14 1.69
CA TRP A 64 2.50 -0.59 0.70
C TRP A 64 1.16 0.07 0.94
N LEU A 65 0.66 0.72 -0.08
CA LEU A 65 -0.74 1.12 -0.18
C LEU A 65 -1.53 -0.11 -0.63
N ARG A 66 -2.42 -0.59 0.21
CA ARG A 66 -3.32 -1.69 -0.10
C ARG A 66 -4.73 -1.16 -0.31
N LEU A 67 -5.33 -1.52 -1.43
CA LEU A 67 -6.68 -1.14 -1.80
C LEU A 67 -7.44 -2.40 -2.19
N ASP A 68 -8.73 -2.45 -1.85
CA ASP A 68 -9.60 -3.53 -2.24
C ASP A 68 -10.49 -3.03 -3.40
N VAL A 69 -10.44 -3.73 -4.52
CA VAL A 69 -11.18 -3.42 -5.75
C VAL A 69 -12.21 -4.50 -5.99
N TYR A 70 -13.46 -4.11 -6.14
CA TYR A 70 -14.54 -5.07 -6.40
C TYR A 70 -14.41 -5.73 -7.77
N GLU A 71 -14.90 -6.97 -7.87
CA GLU A 71 -14.88 -7.78 -9.11
C GLU A 71 -15.42 -7.02 -10.33
N THR A 72 -16.46 -6.20 -10.13
CA THR A 72 -17.06 -5.37 -11.19
C THR A 72 -16.14 -4.29 -11.74
N ASP A 73 -15.21 -3.82 -10.93
CA ASP A 73 -14.31 -2.70 -11.27
C ASP A 73 -12.94 -3.19 -11.75
N LEU A 74 -12.59 -4.47 -11.49
CA LEU A 74 -11.33 -5.08 -11.90
C LEU A 74 -11.02 -4.94 -13.40
N PRO A 75 -11.98 -5.10 -14.33
CA PRO A 75 -11.70 -4.95 -15.76
C PRO A 75 -11.23 -3.56 -16.17
N PHE A 76 -11.44 -2.56 -15.31
CA PHE A 76 -11.05 -1.17 -15.56
C PHE A 76 -9.72 -0.79 -14.91
N VAL A 77 -9.09 -1.69 -14.17
CA VAL A 77 -7.83 -1.43 -13.44
C VAL A 77 -6.71 -2.26 -14.03
N SER A 78 -5.60 -1.60 -14.33
CA SER A 78 -4.41 -2.21 -14.91
C SER A 78 -3.16 -1.91 -14.10
N LEU A 79 -2.14 -2.75 -14.27
CA LEU A 79 -0.82 -2.47 -13.71
C LEU A 79 -0.28 -1.15 -14.30
N GLY A 80 0.25 -0.29 -13.43
CA GLY A 80 0.78 1.01 -13.81
C GLY A 80 -0.21 2.17 -13.72
N ASP A 81 -1.51 1.91 -13.53
CA ASP A 81 -2.52 2.95 -13.38
C ASP A 81 -2.19 3.91 -12.23
N ASN A 82 -2.51 5.19 -12.43
CA ASN A 82 -2.28 6.21 -11.43
C ASN A 82 -3.33 6.14 -10.32
N ILE A 83 -2.84 6.12 -9.09
CA ILE A 83 -3.64 6.18 -7.87
C ILE A 83 -3.42 7.54 -7.24
N GLN A 84 -4.50 8.28 -7.00
CA GLN A 84 -4.50 9.45 -6.14
C GLN A 84 -5.17 9.09 -4.83
N PHE A 85 -4.50 9.32 -3.71
CA PHE A 85 -5.05 8.94 -2.42
C PHE A 85 -4.82 10.01 -1.36
N THR A 86 -5.69 10.01 -0.37
CA THR A 86 -5.60 10.84 0.83
C THR A 86 -5.61 9.95 2.05
N VAL A 87 -4.89 10.36 3.08
CA VAL A 87 -4.81 9.65 4.36
C VAL A 87 -5.76 10.32 5.34
N ALA A 88 -6.50 9.53 6.13
CA ALA A 88 -7.51 10.04 7.07
C ALA A 88 -6.97 11.13 8.01
N GLY A 89 -5.71 11.04 8.44
CA GLY A 89 -5.05 12.05 9.28
C GLY A 89 -4.62 13.34 8.56
N ARG A 90 -4.70 13.38 7.20
CA ARG A 90 -4.26 14.52 6.36
C ARG A 90 -5.11 14.65 5.10
N PRO A 91 -6.39 14.98 5.23
CA PRO A 91 -7.32 14.97 4.10
C PRO A 91 -7.00 16.05 3.04
N SER A 92 -6.27 17.10 3.40
CA SER A 92 -5.86 18.16 2.47
C SER A 92 -4.65 17.79 1.60
N GLN A 93 -3.93 16.70 1.92
CA GLN A 93 -2.75 16.28 1.18
C GLN A 93 -3.10 15.09 0.28
N THR A 94 -3.16 15.33 -1.03
CA THR A 94 -3.28 14.26 -2.02
C THR A 94 -1.91 13.72 -2.36
N LEU A 95 -1.74 12.42 -2.22
CA LEU A 95 -0.54 11.68 -2.58
C LEU A 95 -0.81 10.86 -3.84
N GLN A 96 0.27 10.48 -4.52
CA GLN A 96 0.20 9.70 -5.75
C GLN A 96 1.00 8.42 -5.62
N ALA A 97 0.48 7.37 -6.22
CA ALA A 97 1.13 6.07 -6.35
C ALA A 97 0.78 5.44 -7.70
N ARG A 98 1.38 4.32 -8.01
CA ARG A 98 1.04 3.51 -9.19
C ARG A 98 0.74 2.09 -8.78
N VAL A 99 -0.23 1.49 -9.45
CA VAL A 99 -0.56 0.08 -9.27
C VAL A 99 0.67 -0.76 -9.61
N SER A 100 1.22 -1.44 -8.62
CA SER A 100 2.39 -2.31 -8.79
C SER A 100 2.03 -3.79 -8.83
N PHE A 101 0.90 -4.17 -8.24
CA PHE A 101 0.44 -5.54 -8.19
C PHE A 101 -1.07 -5.60 -8.02
N ILE A 102 -1.70 -6.54 -8.70
CA ILE A 102 -3.11 -6.90 -8.56
C ILE A 102 -3.14 -8.37 -8.17
N ASP A 103 -3.79 -8.70 -7.05
CA ASP A 103 -3.89 -10.07 -6.60
C ASP A 103 -4.78 -10.85 -7.57
N PRO A 104 -4.30 -12.01 -8.10
CA PRO A 104 -5.11 -12.84 -8.98
C PRO A 104 -6.28 -13.55 -8.27
N LEU A 105 -6.27 -13.55 -6.94
CA LEU A 105 -7.31 -14.17 -6.13
C LEU A 105 -8.31 -13.13 -5.64
N ILE A 106 -9.60 -13.46 -5.76
CA ILE A 106 -10.69 -12.68 -5.20
C ILE A 106 -11.05 -13.27 -3.83
N ASP A 107 -11.12 -12.44 -2.81
CA ASP A 107 -11.62 -12.86 -1.50
C ASP A 107 -13.12 -13.21 -1.61
N PRO A 108 -13.53 -14.45 -1.31
CA PRO A 108 -14.91 -14.88 -1.46
C PRO A 108 -15.88 -14.17 -0.50
N ASN A 109 -15.40 -13.62 0.61
CA ASN A 109 -16.24 -12.93 1.59
C ASN A 109 -16.54 -11.49 1.19
N THR A 110 -15.53 -10.80 0.68
CA THR A 110 -15.63 -9.38 0.30
C THR A 110 -15.95 -9.17 -1.18
N ARG A 111 -15.76 -10.20 -2.02
CA ARG A 111 -15.83 -10.11 -3.48
C ARG A 111 -14.90 -9.04 -4.08
N ALA A 112 -13.76 -8.86 -3.46
CA ALA A 112 -12.76 -7.88 -3.86
C ALA A 112 -11.41 -8.56 -4.09
N ALA A 113 -10.63 -8.02 -5.03
CA ALA A 113 -9.23 -8.35 -5.21
C ALA A 113 -8.37 -7.29 -4.51
N SER A 114 -7.29 -7.72 -3.89
CA SER A 114 -6.34 -6.82 -3.26
C SER A 114 -5.37 -6.24 -4.30
N LEU A 115 -5.27 -4.94 -4.33
CA LEU A 115 -4.35 -4.18 -5.17
C LEU A 115 -3.28 -3.56 -4.29
N ARG A 116 -2.04 -3.54 -4.76
CA ARG A 116 -0.92 -2.94 -4.03
C ARG A 116 -0.21 -1.90 -4.88
N ALA A 117 0.23 -0.84 -4.19
CA ALA A 117 1.16 0.15 -4.74
C ALA A 117 2.25 0.43 -3.71
N GLU A 118 3.48 0.60 -4.16
CA GLU A 118 4.59 0.99 -3.29
C GLU A 118 4.64 2.51 -3.18
N ILE A 119 4.79 3.01 -1.95
CA ILE A 119 4.90 4.44 -1.66
C ILE A 119 6.17 4.70 -0.85
N SER A 120 6.87 5.78 -1.20
CA SER A 120 8.03 6.24 -0.43
C SER A 120 7.57 7.01 0.81
N ASN A 121 8.16 6.71 1.95
CA ASN A 121 7.87 7.32 3.24
C ASN A 121 9.16 7.88 3.88
N GLY A 122 9.98 8.58 3.11
CA GLY A 122 11.29 9.08 3.56
C GLY A 122 11.24 9.99 4.80
N GLY A 123 10.13 10.65 5.06
CA GLY A 123 9.91 11.45 6.28
C GLY A 123 9.25 10.69 7.43
N MET A 124 8.97 9.40 7.30
CA MET A 124 8.26 8.56 8.29
C MET A 124 6.93 9.18 8.77
N VAL A 125 6.30 9.96 7.90
CA VAL A 125 5.06 10.69 8.18
C VAL A 125 3.85 9.77 8.14
N LEU A 126 3.87 8.82 7.21
CA LEU A 126 2.84 7.81 7.08
C LEU A 126 3.15 6.66 8.05
N LYS A 127 2.13 6.20 8.73
CA LYS A 127 2.23 5.05 9.64
C LYS A 127 1.52 3.86 9.03
N PRO A 128 2.04 2.64 9.23
CA PRO A 128 1.29 1.43 8.90
C PRO A 128 -0.11 1.45 9.50
N GLU A 129 -1.05 0.75 8.89
CA GLU A 129 -2.45 0.63 9.32
C GLU A 129 -3.27 1.95 9.28
N MET A 130 -2.76 3.00 8.63
CA MET A 130 -3.59 4.20 8.39
C MET A 130 -4.62 3.93 7.30
N PHE A 131 -5.86 4.36 7.55
CA PHE A 131 -6.91 4.33 6.53
C PHE A 131 -6.66 5.37 5.45
N VAL A 132 -6.92 4.96 4.21
CA VAL A 132 -6.76 5.79 3.03
C VAL A 132 -8.04 5.77 2.19
N THR A 133 -8.29 6.88 1.50
CA THR A 133 -9.30 6.97 0.45
C THR A 133 -8.57 7.22 -0.87
N ALA A 134 -8.80 6.37 -1.85
CA ALA A 134 -8.10 6.43 -3.13
C ALA A 134 -9.06 6.54 -4.31
N LYS A 135 -8.57 7.16 -5.39
CA LYS A 135 -9.17 7.19 -6.71
C LYS A 135 -8.16 6.64 -7.70
N ILE A 136 -8.57 5.67 -8.48
CA ILE A 136 -7.75 5.09 -9.55
C ILE A 136 -8.22 5.73 -10.85
N SER A 137 -7.29 6.30 -11.60
CA SER A 137 -7.56 6.82 -12.94
C SER A 137 -7.09 5.78 -13.95
N ALA A 138 -8.04 5.00 -14.46
CA ALA A 138 -7.77 4.09 -15.55
C ALA A 138 -7.58 4.93 -16.83
N GLU A 139 -6.45 4.81 -17.49
CA GLU A 139 -6.30 5.31 -18.86
C GLU A 139 -7.09 4.38 -19.77
N LYS A 140 -8.35 4.75 -20.02
CA LYS A 140 -9.15 4.03 -21.01
C LYS A 140 -8.43 4.21 -22.35
N SER A 141 -7.93 3.11 -22.90
CA SER A 141 -7.44 3.11 -24.28
C SER A 141 -8.49 3.80 -25.17
N ALA A 142 -8.07 4.84 -25.87
CA ALA A 142 -8.94 5.70 -26.69
C ALA A 142 -9.58 4.98 -27.90
N ALA A 143 -9.87 3.68 -27.78
CA ALA A 143 -10.33 2.84 -28.89
C ALA A 143 -11.84 2.87 -29.12
N THR A 144 -12.64 3.45 -28.23
CA THR A 144 -14.08 3.65 -28.50
C THR A 144 -14.46 5.07 -28.10
N THR A 145 -14.77 5.89 -29.09
CA THR A 145 -15.45 7.16 -28.90
C THR A 145 -16.90 6.85 -28.53
N ASP A 146 -17.11 6.37 -27.31
CA ASP A 146 -18.46 6.17 -26.81
C ASP A 146 -19.14 7.54 -26.72
N LEU A 147 -20.30 7.67 -27.37
CA LEU A 147 -21.12 8.85 -27.23
C LEU A 147 -21.61 8.92 -25.77
N VAL A 148 -21.23 9.94 -25.06
CA VAL A 148 -21.63 10.17 -23.68
C VAL A 148 -22.53 11.39 -23.57
N VAL A 149 -23.55 11.30 -22.73
CA VAL A 149 -24.43 12.41 -22.40
C VAL A 149 -24.35 12.71 -20.91
N PRO A 150 -24.43 13.98 -20.50
CA PRO A 150 -24.52 14.33 -19.09
C PRO A 150 -25.72 13.62 -18.43
N ARG A 151 -25.54 13.09 -17.24
CA ARG A 151 -26.63 12.40 -16.52
C ARG A 151 -27.87 13.30 -16.32
N THR A 152 -27.66 14.61 -16.24
CA THR A 152 -28.73 15.62 -16.13
C THR A 152 -29.55 15.81 -17.40
N ALA A 153 -29.06 15.35 -18.56
CA ALA A 153 -29.80 15.39 -19.83
C ALA A 153 -30.73 14.19 -20.01
N ILE A 154 -30.68 13.21 -19.11
CA ILE A 154 -31.50 11.99 -19.18
C ILE A 154 -32.78 12.23 -18.39
N LEU A 155 -33.91 12.17 -19.09
CA LEU A 155 -35.24 12.20 -18.48
C LEU A 155 -35.71 10.76 -18.20
N TRP A 156 -35.96 10.49 -16.94
CA TRP A 156 -36.50 9.19 -16.52
C TRP A 156 -38.03 9.21 -16.45
N THR A 157 -38.68 8.43 -17.30
CA THR A 157 -40.16 8.35 -17.36
C THR A 157 -40.74 7.19 -16.56
N GLY A 158 -39.93 6.53 -15.71
CA GLY A 158 -40.32 5.35 -14.93
C GLY A 158 -40.15 4.01 -15.67
N LYS A 159 -40.32 3.98 -16.97
CA LYS A 159 -40.12 2.78 -17.82
C LYS A 159 -39.02 2.92 -18.83
N ARG A 160 -38.63 4.15 -19.19
CA ARG A 160 -37.65 4.45 -20.24
C ARG A 160 -36.81 5.64 -19.83
N SER A 161 -35.55 5.63 -20.28
CA SER A 161 -34.67 6.80 -20.28
C SER A 161 -34.77 7.48 -21.64
N VAL A 162 -35.05 8.77 -21.66
CA VAL A 162 -35.21 9.57 -22.88
C VAL A 162 -34.21 10.71 -22.86
N VAL A 163 -33.58 10.96 -23.99
CA VAL A 163 -32.70 12.12 -24.23
C VAL A 163 -33.20 12.86 -25.43
N TYR A 164 -33.39 14.17 -25.32
CA TYR A 164 -33.76 15.02 -26.44
C TYR A 164 -32.52 15.61 -27.10
N VAL A 165 -32.39 15.39 -28.39
CA VAL A 165 -31.30 15.94 -29.20
C VAL A 165 -31.85 17.06 -30.06
N LYS A 166 -31.20 18.25 -30.04
CA LYS A 166 -31.56 19.35 -30.91
C LYS A 166 -31.11 19.02 -32.34
N VAL A 167 -32.05 18.98 -33.26
CA VAL A 167 -31.74 18.77 -34.67
C VAL A 167 -31.19 20.07 -35.27
N PRO A 168 -29.94 20.07 -35.78
CA PRO A 168 -29.38 21.24 -36.42
C PRO A 168 -30.09 21.48 -37.77
N ASN A 169 -30.30 22.74 -38.15
CA ASN A 169 -30.88 23.18 -39.43
C ASN A 169 -32.38 22.92 -39.64
N ALA A 170 -33.15 22.65 -38.59
CA ALA A 170 -34.61 22.68 -38.72
C ALA A 170 -35.10 24.14 -38.80
N GLU A 171 -36.02 24.44 -39.70
CA GLU A 171 -36.67 25.77 -39.84
C GLU A 171 -37.39 26.17 -38.54
N VAL A 172 -37.86 25.19 -37.79
CA VAL A 172 -38.39 25.34 -36.43
C VAL A 172 -37.55 24.49 -35.51
N PRO A 173 -37.18 24.97 -34.31
CA PRO A 173 -36.43 24.15 -33.34
C PRO A 173 -37.18 22.86 -33.05
N SER A 174 -36.67 21.72 -33.52
CA SER A 174 -37.23 20.40 -33.27
C SER A 174 -36.25 19.58 -32.43
N PHE A 175 -36.80 18.70 -31.63
CA PHE A 175 -36.05 17.78 -30.78
C PHE A 175 -36.55 16.34 -31.01
N GLU A 176 -35.63 15.45 -31.22
CA GLU A 176 -35.86 14.01 -31.33
C GLU A 176 -35.41 13.26 -30.05
#